data_8cffbb3d7664fae1fe57f8dd1cfb6676
#
_entry.id   8cffbb3d7664fae1fe57f8dd1cfb6676
#
_cell.length_a   1.000
_cell.length_b   1.000
_cell.length_c   1.000
_cell.angle_alpha   90.00
_cell.angle_beta   90.00
_cell.angle_gamma   90.00
#
_symmetry.space_group_name_H-M   'P 1'
#
loop_
_entity.id
_entity.type
_entity.pdbx_description
1 polymer ?
#
loop_
_entity_poly.entity_id
_entity_poly.type
_entity_poly.pdbx_seq_one_letter_code
_entity_poly.pdbx_strand_id
1 'polypeptide(L)'
;VLRTASYTTGAAPVVYDAVLNTMAQVRASENADNDYFVIENGKHKRPDGSNASSICSDYGQAGYFGEVMGRYQTSPAEIVDGWHNSATHYACMTSTKYNRVGVGIAADSEGYLYWVAIFMD
;
A
#
# COMPACT_ATOMS: atom_id res chain seq x y z
N VAL A 1 10.55 7.96 -0.02
CA VAL A 1 10.25 8.12 -1.44
C VAL A 1 8.86 8.67 -1.65
N LEU A 2 7.81 8.04 -1.11
CA LEU A 2 6.44 8.51 -1.27
C LEU A 2 6.16 9.85 -0.60
N ARG A 3 7.02 10.30 0.30
CA ARG A 3 6.90 11.59 1.01
C ARG A 3 7.92 12.64 0.55
N THR A 4 8.69 12.33 -0.47
CA THR A 4 9.74 13.21 -0.99
C THR A 4 9.41 13.65 -2.42
N ALA A 5 10.41 14.08 -3.15
CA ALA A 5 10.29 14.48 -4.54
C ALA A 5 9.29 15.63 -4.72
N SER A 6 8.20 15.37 -5.40
CA SER A 6 7.25 16.42 -5.78
C SER A 6 6.34 16.89 -4.66
N TYR A 7 6.30 16.20 -3.53
CA TYR A 7 5.30 16.46 -2.50
C TYR A 7 5.93 16.96 -1.21
N THR A 8 5.54 18.16 -0.77
CA THR A 8 5.95 18.75 0.49
C THR A 8 4.88 18.45 1.54
N THR A 9 5.20 17.65 2.54
CA THR A 9 4.21 17.15 3.48
C THR A 9 4.48 17.55 4.93
N GLY A 10 5.69 18.00 5.26
CA GLY A 10 6.10 18.24 6.65
C GLY A 10 6.43 16.96 7.43
N ALA A 11 6.17 15.77 6.89
CA ALA A 11 6.58 14.51 7.50
C ALA A 11 8.01 14.17 7.11
N ALA A 12 8.74 13.50 8.00
CA ALA A 12 10.06 12.98 7.68
C ALA A 12 9.96 11.92 6.57
N PRO A 13 10.96 11.80 5.68
CA PRO A 13 10.96 10.72 4.69
C PRO A 13 10.90 9.35 5.35
N VAL A 14 10.14 8.43 4.74
CA VAL A 14 10.09 7.03 5.16
C VAL A 14 11.28 6.27 4.57
N VAL A 15 11.66 5.19 5.22
CA VAL A 15 12.76 4.32 4.79
C VAL A 15 12.16 3.04 4.22
N TYR A 16 12.68 2.57 3.10
CA TYR A 16 12.30 1.29 2.54
C TYR A 16 12.68 0.15 3.48
N ASP A 17 11.76 -0.80 3.61
CA ASP A 17 11.93 -1.99 4.44
C ASP A 17 11.65 -3.23 3.60
N ALA A 18 12.61 -4.16 3.57
CA ALA A 18 12.51 -5.36 2.73
C ALA A 18 11.34 -6.26 3.13
N VAL A 19 11.03 -6.35 4.43
CA VAL A 19 9.90 -7.15 4.90
C VAL A 19 8.58 -6.52 4.45
N LEU A 20 8.46 -5.20 4.58
CA LEU A 20 7.26 -4.49 4.10
C LEU A 20 7.11 -4.57 2.59
N ASN A 21 8.21 -4.59 1.83
CA ASN A 21 8.15 -4.84 0.39
C ASN A 21 7.55 -6.21 0.09
N THR A 22 7.99 -7.24 0.81
CA THR A 22 7.44 -8.60 0.66
C THR A 22 5.95 -8.64 0.99
N MET A 23 5.56 -8.02 2.10
CA MET A 23 4.16 -7.93 2.50
C MET A 23 3.31 -7.21 1.44
N ALA A 24 3.80 -6.08 0.93
CA ALA A 24 3.10 -5.32 -0.11
C ALA A 24 2.99 -6.13 -1.41
N GLN A 25 4.01 -6.88 -1.78
CA GLN A 25 3.98 -7.75 -2.96
C GLN A 25 2.94 -8.86 -2.81
N VAL A 26 2.85 -9.48 -1.63
CA VAL A 26 1.81 -10.48 -1.35
C VAL A 26 0.42 -9.87 -1.48
N ARG A 27 0.21 -8.69 -0.92
CA ARG A 27 -1.08 -8.01 -1.02
C ARG A 27 -1.43 -7.63 -2.46
N ALA A 28 -0.46 -7.14 -3.24
CA ALA A 28 -0.68 -6.84 -4.66
C ALA A 28 -1.05 -8.10 -5.44
N SER A 29 -0.37 -9.21 -5.18
CA SER A 29 -0.66 -10.50 -5.81
C SER A 29 -2.03 -11.04 -5.41
N GLU A 30 -2.43 -10.91 -4.15
CA GLU A 30 -3.77 -11.29 -3.70
C GLU A 30 -4.84 -10.54 -4.49
N ASN A 31 -4.67 -9.24 -4.67
CA ASN A 31 -5.62 -8.42 -5.42
C ASN A 31 -5.65 -8.81 -6.90
N ALA A 32 -4.49 -9.01 -7.51
CA ALA A 32 -4.39 -9.34 -8.94
C ALA A 32 -4.92 -10.75 -9.24
N ASP A 33 -4.56 -11.73 -8.42
CA ASP A 33 -4.89 -13.14 -8.67
C ASP A 33 -6.36 -13.45 -8.45
N ASN A 34 -7.03 -12.68 -7.60
CA ASN A 34 -8.42 -12.93 -7.22
C ASN A 34 -9.38 -11.90 -7.80
N ASP A 35 -8.91 -11.00 -8.63
CA ASP A 35 -9.68 -9.81 -9.06
C ASP A 35 -10.32 -9.12 -7.84
N TYR A 36 -9.52 -8.97 -6.79
CA TYR A 36 -10.00 -8.69 -5.46
C TYR A 36 -9.50 -7.31 -5.01
N PHE A 37 -10.42 -6.37 -4.94
CA PHE A 37 -10.11 -5.00 -4.52
C PHE A 37 -11.21 -4.53 -3.59
N VAL A 38 -11.33 -5.23 -2.45
CA VAL A 38 -12.47 -5.03 -1.55
C VAL A 38 -12.11 -4.10 -0.42
N ILE A 39 -12.93 -3.06 -0.28
CA ILE A 39 -12.94 -2.16 0.87
C ILE A 39 -14.31 -2.31 1.53
N GLU A 40 -14.33 -2.73 2.79
CA GLU A 40 -15.54 -2.97 3.53
C GLU A 40 -15.51 -2.21 4.84
N ASN A 41 -16.51 -1.35 5.05
CA ASN A 41 -16.57 -0.46 6.21
C ASN A 41 -15.28 0.37 6.40
N GLY A 42 -14.70 0.85 5.29
CA GLY A 42 -13.46 1.62 5.30
C GLY A 42 -12.20 0.77 5.53
N LYS A 43 -12.31 -0.55 5.57
CA LYS A 43 -11.19 -1.46 5.80
C LYS A 43 -10.89 -2.27 4.56
N HIS A 44 -9.60 -2.33 4.20
CA HIS A 44 -9.13 -3.20 3.13
C HIS A 44 -9.17 -4.65 3.58
N LYS A 45 -9.63 -5.55 2.69
CA LYS A 45 -9.81 -6.97 3.00
C LYS A 45 -8.87 -7.83 2.19
N ARG A 46 -8.56 -8.98 2.74
CA ARG A 46 -7.85 -10.06 2.06
C ARG A 46 -8.86 -11.09 1.52
N PRO A 47 -8.44 -11.96 0.59
CA PRO A 47 -9.36 -12.95 -0.01
C PRO A 47 -10.06 -13.88 0.99
N ASP A 48 -9.46 -14.13 2.14
CA ASP A 48 -10.08 -14.96 3.21
C ASP A 48 -11.06 -14.17 4.09
N GLY A 49 -11.30 -12.90 3.80
CA GLY A 49 -12.20 -12.03 4.56
C GLY A 49 -11.55 -11.32 5.73
N SER A 50 -10.29 -11.60 6.04
CA SER A 50 -9.56 -10.88 7.10
C SER A 50 -9.18 -9.48 6.65
N ASN A 51 -8.85 -8.60 7.59
CA ASN A 51 -8.34 -7.27 7.28
C ASN A 51 -6.92 -7.37 6.69
N ALA A 52 -6.56 -6.39 5.87
CA ALA A 52 -5.22 -6.31 5.29
C ALA A 52 -4.12 -6.36 6.35
N SER A 53 -4.36 -5.73 7.51
CA SER A 53 -3.42 -5.70 8.63
C SER A 53 -3.09 -7.10 9.20
N SER A 54 -3.89 -8.11 8.91
CA SER A 54 -3.60 -9.49 9.35
C SER A 54 -2.29 -10.03 8.77
N ILE A 55 -1.82 -9.46 7.67
CA ILE A 55 -0.54 -9.85 7.06
C ILE A 55 0.65 -9.57 8.00
N CYS A 56 0.51 -8.65 8.93
CA CYS A 56 1.56 -8.34 9.91
C CYS A 56 1.97 -9.59 10.69
N SER A 57 1.00 -10.38 11.16
CA SER A 57 1.30 -11.59 11.94
C SER A 57 2.01 -12.65 11.10
N ASP A 58 1.75 -12.71 9.80
CA ASP A 58 2.41 -13.65 8.89
C ASP A 58 3.93 -13.38 8.79
N TYR A 59 4.34 -12.16 9.04
CA TYR A 59 5.74 -11.71 8.90
C TYR A 59 6.35 -11.20 10.20
N GLY A 60 5.72 -11.47 11.34
CA GLY A 60 6.26 -11.11 12.65
C GLY A 60 6.32 -9.60 12.89
N GLN A 61 5.45 -8.83 12.26
CA GLN A 61 5.40 -7.39 12.41
C GLN A 61 4.28 -6.98 13.37
N ALA A 62 4.51 -5.93 14.15
CA ALA A 62 3.52 -5.36 15.07
C ALA A 62 3.68 -3.84 15.07
N GLY A 63 2.59 -3.14 15.45
CA GLY A 63 2.57 -1.68 15.52
C GLY A 63 1.52 -1.08 14.60
N TYR A 64 1.66 0.19 14.30
CA TYR A 64 0.77 0.88 13.38
C TYR A 64 0.94 0.35 11.96
N PHE A 65 -0.17 0.18 11.28
CA PHE A 65 -0.23 -0.33 9.91
C PHE A 65 -1.10 0.60 9.06
N GLY A 66 -0.60 0.96 7.90
CA GLY A 66 -1.37 1.67 6.89
C GLY A 66 -1.13 1.06 5.52
N GLU A 67 -2.15 1.07 4.68
CA GLU A 67 -2.06 0.54 3.34
C GLU A 67 -2.76 1.49 2.37
N VAL A 68 -2.11 1.77 1.26
CA VAL A 68 -2.76 2.41 0.11
C VAL A 68 -2.72 1.44 -1.06
N MET A 69 -3.82 1.38 -1.80
CA MET A 69 -3.98 0.47 -2.93
C MET A 69 -4.39 1.26 -4.17
N GLY A 70 -4.06 0.72 -5.32
CA GLY A 70 -4.53 1.21 -6.59
C GLY A 70 -4.54 0.10 -7.64
N ARG A 71 -5.31 0.29 -8.70
CA ARG A 71 -5.34 -0.65 -9.81
C ARG A 71 -5.48 0.09 -11.13
N TYR A 72 -4.87 -0.50 -12.16
CA TYR A 72 -4.90 -0.06 -13.56
C TYR A 72 -3.91 1.05 -13.92
N GLN A 73 -3.33 1.77 -12.96
CA GLN A 73 -2.29 2.75 -13.25
C GLN A 73 -1.09 2.05 -13.91
N THR A 74 -0.44 2.71 -14.85
CA THR A 74 0.60 2.11 -15.68
C THR A 74 2.01 2.57 -15.33
N SER A 75 2.17 3.50 -14.39
CA SER A 75 3.48 3.99 -13.98
C SER A 75 3.49 4.39 -12.51
N PRO A 76 4.68 4.40 -11.87
CA PRO A 76 4.82 4.89 -10.50
C PRO A 76 4.33 6.34 -10.32
N ALA A 77 4.60 7.21 -11.29
CA ALA A 77 4.15 8.60 -11.22
C ALA A 77 2.62 8.68 -11.20
N GLU A 78 1.95 7.89 -12.02
CA GLU A 78 0.49 7.88 -12.12
C GLU A 78 -0.16 7.41 -10.82
N ILE A 79 0.36 6.32 -10.21
CA ILE A 79 -0.22 5.82 -8.96
C ILE A 79 0.04 6.77 -7.80
N VAL A 80 1.21 7.37 -7.70
CA VAL A 80 1.54 8.33 -6.64
C VAL A 80 0.68 9.59 -6.79
N ASP A 81 0.48 10.09 -8.00
CA ASP A 81 -0.42 11.22 -8.24
C ASP A 81 -1.86 10.88 -7.84
N GLY A 82 -2.34 9.68 -8.16
CA GLY A 82 -3.66 9.23 -7.76
C GLY A 82 -3.82 9.21 -6.24
N TRP A 83 -2.85 8.70 -5.53
CA TRP A 83 -2.87 8.68 -4.07
C TRP A 83 -2.75 10.09 -3.48
N HIS A 84 -1.91 10.94 -4.05
CA HIS A 84 -1.74 12.32 -3.60
C HIS A 84 -3.04 13.11 -3.71
N ASN A 85 -3.82 12.87 -4.75
CA ASN A 85 -5.07 13.59 -5.02
C ASN A 85 -6.29 13.01 -4.30
N SER A 86 -6.10 11.97 -3.50
CA SER A 86 -7.15 11.35 -2.67
C SER A 86 -6.91 11.66 -1.20
N ALA A 87 -7.86 12.31 -0.55
CA ALA A 87 -7.68 12.76 0.85
C ALA A 87 -7.32 11.62 1.80
N THR A 88 -7.96 10.46 1.67
CA THR A 88 -7.71 9.31 2.54
C THR A 88 -6.33 8.70 2.30
N HIS A 89 -5.93 8.54 1.04
CA HIS A 89 -4.61 8.02 0.69
C HIS A 89 -3.51 9.00 1.08
N TYR A 90 -3.71 10.28 0.81
CA TYR A 90 -2.75 11.32 1.19
C TYR A 90 -2.52 11.35 2.69
N ALA A 91 -3.58 11.24 3.49
CA ALA A 91 -3.46 11.20 4.95
C ALA A 91 -2.63 10.00 5.43
N CYS A 92 -2.81 8.83 4.81
CA CYS A 92 -2.00 7.65 5.12
C CYS A 92 -0.53 7.88 4.77
N MET A 93 -0.25 8.35 3.57
CA MET A 93 1.11 8.55 3.08
C MET A 93 1.90 9.57 3.89
N THR A 94 1.21 10.54 4.48
CA THR A 94 1.84 11.67 5.21
C THR A 94 1.73 11.55 6.71
N SER A 95 1.14 10.47 7.22
CA SER A 95 1.01 10.25 8.67
C SER A 95 2.38 10.16 9.35
N THR A 96 2.52 10.87 10.46
CA THR A 96 3.74 10.83 11.27
C THR A 96 3.89 9.55 12.08
N LYS A 97 2.87 8.68 12.09
CA LYS A 97 2.92 7.37 12.74
C LYS A 97 3.89 6.40 12.07
N TYR A 98 4.19 6.61 10.79
CA TYR A 98 4.94 5.65 9.98
C TYR A 98 6.33 6.19 9.66
N ASN A 99 7.32 5.30 9.73
CA ASN A 99 8.70 5.62 9.33
C ASN A 99 9.30 4.62 8.35
N ARG A 100 8.54 3.56 7.98
CA ARG A 100 8.96 2.55 7.02
C ARG A 100 7.90 2.39 5.94
N VAL A 101 8.33 2.00 4.75
CA VAL A 101 7.43 1.72 3.63
C VAL A 101 7.92 0.52 2.85
N GLY A 102 6.96 -0.27 2.36
CA GLY A 102 7.20 -1.30 1.36
C GLY A 102 6.20 -1.12 0.23
N VAL A 103 6.61 -1.46 -0.99
CA VAL A 103 5.78 -1.35 -2.17
C VAL A 103 5.74 -2.67 -2.92
N GLY A 104 4.60 -2.94 -3.56
CA GLY A 104 4.42 -4.11 -4.38
C GLY A 104 3.55 -3.80 -5.59
N ILE A 105 3.79 -4.55 -6.65
CA ILE A 105 3.03 -4.44 -7.89
C ILE A 105 2.84 -5.85 -8.46
N ALA A 106 1.64 -6.14 -8.95
CA ALA A 106 1.33 -7.41 -9.60
C ALA A 106 0.37 -7.18 -10.76
N ALA A 107 0.44 -8.04 -11.77
CA ALA A 107 -0.46 -7.99 -12.91
C ALA A 107 -1.48 -9.13 -12.81
N ASP A 108 -2.72 -8.86 -13.22
CA ASP A 108 -3.72 -9.90 -13.37
C ASP A 108 -3.56 -10.66 -14.71
N SER A 109 -4.44 -11.62 -14.98
CA SER A 109 -4.36 -12.43 -16.20
C SER A 109 -4.55 -11.62 -17.49
N GLU A 110 -5.11 -10.43 -17.40
CA GLU A 110 -5.31 -9.52 -18.54
C GLU A 110 -4.19 -8.47 -18.66
N GLY A 111 -3.23 -8.49 -17.74
CA GLY A 111 -2.11 -7.55 -17.72
C GLY A 111 -2.38 -6.23 -17.00
N TYR A 112 -3.53 -6.09 -16.35
CA TYR A 112 -3.79 -4.91 -15.54
C TYR A 112 -2.99 -4.94 -14.24
N LEU A 113 -2.44 -3.77 -13.86
CA LEU A 113 -1.55 -3.65 -12.72
C LEU A 113 -2.32 -3.31 -11.44
N TYR A 114 -1.89 -3.94 -10.35
CA TYR A 114 -2.38 -3.70 -8.99
C TYR A 114 -1.21 -3.24 -8.14
N TRP A 115 -1.40 -2.14 -7.43
CA TRP A 115 -0.37 -1.44 -6.66
C TRP A 115 -0.72 -1.46 -5.18
N VAL A 116 0.27 -1.70 -4.34
CA VAL A 116 0.11 -1.64 -2.89
C VAL A 116 1.34 -0.96 -2.28
N ALA A 117 1.11 -0.05 -1.35
CA ALA A 117 2.16 0.43 -0.46
C ALA A 117 1.71 0.22 0.97
N ILE A 118 2.61 -0.35 1.80
CA ILE A 118 2.39 -0.60 3.21
C ILE A 118 3.32 0.30 4.00
N PHE A 119 2.74 0.97 4.99
CA PHE A 119 3.45 1.87 5.91
C PHE A 119 3.35 1.32 7.33
N MET A 120 4.46 1.33 8.06
CA MET A 120 4.51 0.95 9.46
C MET A 120 5.51 1.82 10.24
N ASP A 121 5.41 1.79 11.55
CA ASP A 121 6.38 2.38 12.46
C ASP A 121 7.56 1.45 12.73
#